data_1b556583011cd937b9586f31d6aad7ff
#
_entry.id   1b556583011cd937b9586f31d6aad7ff
#
_cell.length_a   1.000
_cell.length_b   1.000
_cell.length_c   1.000
_cell.angle_alpha   90.00
_cell.angle_beta   90.00
_cell.angle_gamma   90.00
#
_symmetry.space_group_name_H-M   'P 1'
#
loop_
_entity.id
_entity.type
_entity.pdbx_description
1 polymer ?
#
loop_
_entity_poly.entity_id
_entity_poly.type
_entity_poly.pdbx_seq_one_letter_code
_entity_poly.pdbx_strand_id
1 'polypeptide(L)'
;MGDDAVNICGDYHLIMGGEGRTLRVLAKHGMNLHAGDPVELVDFDGRRLPDAVVVDIRDAEPISPDEAAWLKPQRMNEQLRTNAGGLLSKGYEVELDRDVDLPRGSVIASTRAMGNGFVIDRCTFGFNRSRGILIKASHGTITNCTLQGSWIVGILVSPEWWWLESGSSSDLVITGNSILDCPTSGIIVQAIGGNGRVAPAGAHKNVSIVGNTFSNVALPFILCTSTEDLTLKDNRFPAEQGVPSAWGAELVPADKKGAPVVTVNCTEAESPARDKDP
;
A
#
# COMPACT_ATOMS: atom_id res chain seq x y z
N MET A 1 1.15 -22.62 -4.43
CA MET A 1 0.41 -21.93 -3.35
C MET A 1 -0.82 -21.22 -3.94
N GLY A 2 -1.95 -21.16 -3.21
CA GLY A 2 -3.22 -20.67 -3.79
C GLY A 2 -3.40 -19.16 -3.77
N ASP A 3 -2.52 -18.41 -3.12
CA ASP A 3 -2.55 -16.96 -2.97
C ASP A 3 -1.14 -16.39 -2.85
N ASP A 4 -0.95 -15.23 -2.18
CA ASP A 4 0.36 -14.63 -1.92
C ASP A 4 1.26 -15.56 -1.11
N ALA A 5 2.56 -15.51 -1.33
CA ALA A 5 3.48 -16.28 -0.50
C ALA A 5 3.67 -15.60 0.87
N VAL A 6 3.72 -14.27 0.88
CA VAL A 6 3.76 -13.43 2.10
C VAL A 6 2.81 -12.26 1.92
N ASN A 7 2.00 -11.98 2.94
CA ASN A 7 1.21 -10.75 3.06
C ASN A 7 1.46 -10.16 4.46
N ILE A 8 1.95 -8.92 4.52
CA ILE A 8 2.15 -8.16 5.76
C ILE A 8 1.24 -6.94 5.69
N CYS A 9 0.19 -6.96 6.50
CA CYS A 9 -0.82 -5.91 6.51
C CYS A 9 -1.47 -5.77 7.89
N GLY A 10 -2.10 -4.62 8.12
CA GLY A 10 -3.12 -4.41 9.14
C GLY A 10 -4.49 -4.23 8.50
N ASP A 11 -5.46 -3.79 9.30
CA ASP A 11 -6.79 -3.42 8.82
C ASP A 11 -6.96 -1.90 8.77
N TYR A 12 -7.52 -1.41 7.67
CA TYR A 12 -8.15 -0.11 7.63
C TYR A 12 -9.57 -0.19 8.17
N HIS A 13 -9.96 0.80 8.96
CA HIS A 13 -11.36 1.05 9.30
C HIS A 13 -11.85 2.25 8.48
N LEU A 14 -13.12 2.19 8.07
CA LEU A 14 -13.69 3.14 7.13
C LEU A 14 -14.29 4.34 7.86
N ILE A 15 -13.85 5.55 7.53
CA ILE A 15 -14.39 6.80 8.06
C ILE A 15 -15.63 7.20 7.25
N MET A 16 -16.76 7.39 7.93
CA MET A 16 -18.03 7.74 7.32
C MET A 16 -18.38 9.23 7.49
N GLY A 17 -17.59 9.95 8.26
CA GLY A 17 -17.70 11.36 8.54
C GLY A 17 -17.06 11.70 9.88
N GLY A 18 -17.23 12.93 10.34
CA GLY A 18 -16.72 13.40 11.63
C GLY A 18 -16.80 14.91 11.73
N GLU A 19 -16.58 15.42 12.94
CA GLU A 19 -16.50 16.85 13.23
C GLU A 19 -15.37 17.11 14.21
N GLY A 20 -14.46 18.02 13.84
CA GLY A 20 -13.31 18.36 14.68
C GLY A 20 -12.41 17.16 14.92
N ARG A 21 -12.33 16.68 16.15
CA ARG A 21 -11.50 15.54 16.56
C ARG A 21 -12.22 14.20 16.57
N THR A 22 -13.54 14.17 16.42
CA THR A 22 -14.33 12.96 16.53
C THR A 22 -14.72 12.43 15.15
N LEU A 23 -14.35 11.20 14.88
CA LEU A 23 -14.64 10.50 13.62
C LEU A 23 -15.72 9.45 13.82
N ARG A 24 -16.67 9.38 12.90
CA ARG A 24 -17.58 8.25 12.73
C ARG A 24 -16.87 7.17 11.92
N VAL A 25 -16.68 5.99 12.49
CA VAL A 25 -15.87 4.90 11.90
C VAL A 25 -16.69 3.61 11.83
N LEU A 26 -16.64 2.92 10.70
CA LEU A 26 -17.10 1.54 10.56
C LEU A 26 -15.88 0.61 10.63
N ALA A 27 -15.87 -0.29 11.60
CA ALA A 27 -14.73 -1.19 11.81
C ALA A 27 -14.81 -2.43 10.94
N LYS A 28 -13.70 -2.73 10.23
CA LYS A 28 -13.52 -4.02 9.57
C LYS A 28 -13.19 -5.09 10.63
N HIS A 29 -13.91 -6.21 10.61
CA HIS A 29 -13.73 -7.35 11.54
C HIS A 29 -13.88 -7.02 13.04
N GLY A 30 -14.27 -5.78 13.38
CA GLY A 30 -14.27 -5.25 14.74
C GLY A 30 -13.16 -4.24 14.96
N MET A 31 -13.28 -3.44 16.02
CA MET A 31 -12.33 -2.37 16.33
C MET A 31 -11.03 -2.96 16.90
N ASN A 32 -9.92 -2.62 16.29
CA ASN A 32 -8.56 -2.98 16.74
C ASN A 32 -7.70 -1.76 17.08
N LEU A 33 -8.30 -0.56 17.10
CA LEU A 33 -7.65 0.64 17.63
C LEU A 33 -7.82 0.67 19.14
N HIS A 34 -6.85 1.28 19.84
CA HIS A 34 -6.89 1.49 21.29
C HIS A 34 -6.49 2.92 21.64
N ALA A 35 -6.97 3.43 22.75
CA ALA A 35 -6.53 4.71 23.26
C ALA A 35 -4.99 4.72 23.43
N GLY A 36 -4.34 5.78 22.93
CA GLY A 36 -2.90 5.92 22.87
C GLY A 36 -2.24 5.31 21.63
N ASP A 37 -3.00 4.71 20.70
CA ASP A 37 -2.44 4.23 19.46
C ASP A 37 -2.12 5.39 18.51
N PRO A 38 -0.89 5.45 17.95
CA PRO A 38 -0.64 6.26 16.78
C PRO A 38 -1.36 5.66 15.58
N VAL A 39 -2.02 6.50 14.80
CA VAL A 39 -2.83 6.06 13.67
C VAL A 39 -2.41 6.74 12.38
N GLU A 40 -2.35 5.94 11.32
CA GLU A 40 -2.30 6.42 9.96
C GLU A 40 -3.70 6.86 9.52
N LEU A 41 -3.76 8.03 8.88
CA LEU A 41 -4.97 8.60 8.29
C LEU A 41 -4.73 8.78 6.79
N VAL A 42 -5.63 8.24 5.97
CA VAL A 42 -5.56 8.38 4.51
C VAL A 42 -6.91 8.86 4.00
N ASP A 43 -6.92 9.96 3.25
CA ASP A 43 -8.17 10.47 2.66
C ASP A 43 -8.66 9.58 1.51
N PHE A 44 -9.89 9.87 1.03
CA PHE A 44 -10.51 9.08 -0.04
C PHE A 44 -9.76 9.15 -1.38
N ASP A 45 -8.94 10.19 -1.58
CA ASP A 45 -8.09 10.34 -2.77
C ASP A 45 -6.74 9.63 -2.62
N GLY A 46 -6.49 9.00 -1.47
CA GLY A 46 -5.26 8.25 -1.17
C GLY A 46 -4.13 9.13 -0.62
N ARG A 47 -4.39 10.38 -0.27
CA ARG A 47 -3.41 11.25 0.38
C ARG A 47 -3.22 10.81 1.83
N ARG A 48 -1.99 10.52 2.22
CA ARG A 48 -1.65 10.31 3.62
C ARG A 48 -1.59 11.66 4.35
N LEU A 49 -2.34 11.76 5.45
CA LEU A 49 -2.26 12.89 6.36
C LEU A 49 -1.16 12.66 7.42
N PRO A 50 -0.71 13.70 8.12
CA PRO A 50 0.12 13.49 9.31
C PRO A 50 -0.58 12.54 10.30
N ASP A 51 0.21 11.69 10.96
CA ASP A 51 -0.31 10.75 11.95
C ASP A 51 -0.97 11.49 13.13
N ALA A 52 -1.96 10.87 13.74
CA ALA A 52 -2.66 11.34 14.93
C ALA A 52 -2.58 10.26 16.03
N VAL A 53 -3.06 10.57 17.21
CA VAL A 53 -3.15 9.62 18.32
C VAL A 53 -4.61 9.47 18.73
N VAL A 54 -5.04 8.23 18.93
CA VAL A 54 -6.38 7.93 19.46
C VAL A 54 -6.45 8.35 20.92
N VAL A 55 -7.42 9.19 21.26
CA VAL A 55 -7.69 9.63 22.65
C VAL A 55 -8.72 8.73 23.30
N ASP A 56 -9.83 8.46 22.60
CA ASP A 56 -10.94 7.66 23.11
C ASP A 56 -11.67 6.94 21.99
N ILE A 57 -12.32 5.83 22.31
CA ILE A 57 -13.15 5.05 21.39
C ILE A 57 -14.43 4.66 22.11
N ARG A 58 -15.56 4.96 21.49
CA ARG A 58 -16.89 4.64 22.00
C ARG A 58 -17.67 3.84 20.98
N ASP A 59 -18.46 2.89 21.46
CA ASP A 59 -19.45 2.21 20.60
C ASP A 59 -20.46 3.24 20.09
N ALA A 60 -20.82 3.12 18.85
CA ALA A 60 -21.83 3.96 18.22
C ALA A 60 -22.84 3.07 17.45
N GLU A 61 -23.89 3.71 16.96
CA GLU A 61 -24.94 3.02 16.20
C GLU A 61 -24.34 2.17 15.07
N PRO A 62 -24.93 1.02 14.76
CA PRO A 62 -24.56 0.22 13.59
C PRO A 62 -24.61 1.03 12.30
N ILE A 63 -24.12 0.44 11.21
CA ILE A 63 -24.20 1.08 9.89
C ILE A 63 -25.63 1.55 9.58
N SER A 64 -25.78 2.82 9.24
CA SER A 64 -27.06 3.42 8.86
C SER A 64 -27.46 3.05 7.42
N PRO A 65 -28.77 3.17 7.07
CA PRO A 65 -29.21 2.99 5.67
C PRO A 65 -28.52 3.92 4.67
N ASP A 66 -28.21 5.17 5.06
CA ASP A 66 -27.49 6.14 4.24
C ASP A 66 -26.03 5.71 4.00
N GLU A 67 -25.34 5.28 5.07
CA GLU A 67 -23.97 4.76 4.96
C GLU A 67 -23.92 3.50 4.09
N ALA A 68 -24.86 2.58 4.24
CA ALA A 68 -24.99 1.39 3.42
C ALA A 68 -25.27 1.72 1.93
N ALA A 69 -26.12 2.71 1.67
CA ALA A 69 -26.41 3.19 0.32
C ALA A 69 -25.17 3.82 -0.33
N TRP A 70 -24.38 4.57 0.44
CA TRP A 70 -23.11 5.14 -0.04
C TRP A 70 -22.08 4.07 -0.36
N LEU A 71 -21.96 3.00 0.44
CA LEU A 71 -21.02 1.89 0.22
C LEU A 71 -21.32 1.11 -1.06
N LYS A 72 -22.58 0.92 -1.39
CA LYS A 72 -23.03 0.03 -2.46
C LYS A 72 -22.36 0.25 -3.83
N PRO A 73 -22.20 1.49 -4.34
CA PRO A 73 -21.52 1.76 -5.61
C PRO A 73 -19.99 1.79 -5.52
N GLN A 74 -19.40 1.71 -4.33
CA GLN A 74 -17.94 1.86 -4.19
C GLN A 74 -17.18 0.67 -4.79
N ARG A 75 -15.95 0.92 -5.23
CA ARG A 75 -15.03 -0.10 -5.76
C ARG A 75 -14.39 -0.97 -4.65
N MET A 76 -15.18 -1.34 -3.68
CA MET A 76 -14.79 -2.15 -2.53
C MET A 76 -15.17 -3.61 -2.78
N ASN A 77 -14.48 -4.53 -2.14
CA ASN A 77 -14.84 -5.95 -2.19
C ASN A 77 -16.31 -6.17 -1.82
N GLU A 78 -16.96 -7.08 -2.52
CA GLU A 78 -18.40 -7.32 -2.36
C GLU A 78 -18.77 -7.72 -0.92
N GLN A 79 -17.95 -8.51 -0.26
CA GLN A 79 -18.20 -8.92 1.13
C GLN A 79 -18.19 -7.73 2.10
N LEU A 80 -17.41 -6.69 1.82
CA LEU A 80 -17.37 -5.48 2.64
C LEU A 80 -18.58 -4.58 2.42
N ARG A 81 -19.09 -4.49 1.19
CA ARG A 81 -20.13 -3.53 0.81
C ARG A 81 -21.56 -4.05 0.82
N THR A 82 -21.79 -5.36 0.76
CA THR A 82 -23.14 -5.93 0.58
C THR A 82 -23.70 -6.58 1.83
N ASN A 83 -22.90 -6.84 2.83
CA ASN A 83 -23.30 -7.63 3.96
C ASN A 83 -23.69 -6.75 5.15
N ALA A 84 -25.01 -6.54 5.35
CA ALA A 84 -25.54 -5.82 6.50
C ALA A 84 -25.26 -6.52 7.86
N GLY A 85 -24.99 -7.80 7.88
CA GLY A 85 -24.46 -8.56 9.02
C GLY A 85 -22.94 -8.75 8.94
N GLY A 86 -22.27 -8.03 8.03
CA GLY A 86 -20.93 -8.26 7.60
C GLY A 86 -19.86 -7.47 8.33
N LEU A 87 -18.74 -7.42 7.65
CA LEU A 87 -17.46 -6.97 8.18
C LEU A 87 -17.43 -5.49 8.60
N LEU A 88 -18.41 -4.67 8.15
CA LEU A 88 -18.51 -3.22 8.42
C LEU A 88 -19.78 -2.85 9.19
N SER A 89 -20.44 -3.79 9.84
CA SER A 89 -21.73 -3.54 10.49
C SER A 89 -21.63 -2.72 11.78
N LYS A 90 -20.51 -2.75 12.47
CA LYS A 90 -20.30 -2.06 13.75
C LYS A 90 -19.75 -0.65 13.54
N GLY A 91 -20.43 0.33 14.18
CA GLY A 91 -20.02 1.72 14.20
C GLY A 91 -19.34 2.12 15.49
N TYR A 92 -18.43 3.07 15.38
CA TYR A 92 -17.69 3.64 16.50
C TYR A 92 -17.54 5.15 16.34
N GLU A 93 -17.40 5.84 17.45
CA GLU A 93 -16.83 7.18 17.51
C GLU A 93 -15.38 7.07 17.98
N VAL A 94 -14.45 7.62 17.21
CA VAL A 94 -13.03 7.64 17.51
C VAL A 94 -12.61 9.09 17.69
N GLU A 95 -12.16 9.44 18.89
CA GLU A 95 -11.62 10.76 19.22
C GLU A 95 -10.10 10.76 19.02
N LEU A 96 -9.61 11.75 18.28
CA LEU A 96 -8.18 11.97 18.02
C LEU A 96 -7.64 13.14 18.87
N ASP A 97 -6.31 13.19 19.01
CA ASP A 97 -5.60 14.26 19.73
C ASP A 97 -5.62 15.62 19.03
N ARG A 98 -6.10 15.68 17.78
CA ARG A 98 -6.20 16.89 16.97
C ARG A 98 -7.42 16.88 16.04
N ASP A 99 -7.80 18.05 15.57
CA ASP A 99 -8.82 18.17 14.54
C ASP A 99 -8.32 17.64 13.21
N VAL A 100 -9.21 16.97 12.48
CA VAL A 100 -8.95 16.43 11.15
C VAL A 100 -10.15 16.71 10.24
N ASP A 101 -9.84 17.03 8.98
CA ASP A 101 -10.86 17.19 7.92
C ASP A 101 -10.69 16.03 6.94
N LEU A 102 -11.56 15.04 7.07
CA LEU A 102 -11.51 13.81 6.28
C LEU A 102 -12.86 13.54 5.62
N PRO A 103 -12.92 13.46 4.29
CA PRO A 103 -14.15 13.14 3.59
C PRO A 103 -14.60 11.70 3.89
N ARG A 104 -15.88 11.43 3.69
CA ARG A 104 -16.44 10.07 3.73
C ARG A 104 -15.66 9.15 2.79
N GLY A 105 -15.30 7.96 3.26
CA GLY A 105 -14.51 6.99 2.53
C GLY A 105 -13.01 7.06 2.83
N SER A 106 -12.57 8.03 3.61
CA SER A 106 -11.23 8.02 4.20
C SER A 106 -11.03 6.82 5.12
N VAL A 107 -9.81 6.49 5.47
CA VAL A 107 -9.50 5.32 6.28
C VAL A 107 -8.55 5.65 7.43
N ILE A 108 -8.65 4.87 8.49
CA ILE A 108 -7.81 4.94 9.69
C ILE A 108 -7.29 3.55 10.06
N ALA A 109 -6.03 3.46 10.49
CA ALA A 109 -5.45 2.21 11.00
C ALA A 109 -4.42 2.48 12.09
N SER A 110 -4.29 1.56 13.07
CA SER A 110 -3.22 1.61 14.07
C SER A 110 -1.89 1.26 13.43
N THR A 111 -0.90 2.15 13.53
CA THR A 111 0.45 1.86 13.03
C THR A 111 1.16 0.76 13.82
N ARG A 112 0.67 0.42 15.03
CA ARG A 112 1.14 -0.71 15.82
C ARG A 112 0.67 -2.07 15.31
N ALA A 113 -0.42 -2.09 14.51
CA ALA A 113 -1.07 -3.29 14.03
C ALA A 113 -0.80 -3.60 12.55
N MET A 114 0.20 -2.96 11.92
CA MET A 114 0.51 -3.13 10.48
C MET A 114 1.64 -4.11 10.18
N GLY A 115 2.34 -4.62 11.20
CA GLY A 115 3.53 -5.46 10.98
C GLY A 115 4.80 -4.67 10.66
N ASN A 116 4.88 -3.42 11.10
CA ASN A 116 6.04 -2.55 10.91
C ASN A 116 7.31 -3.16 11.53
N GLY A 117 8.47 -2.89 10.92
CA GLY A 117 9.76 -3.41 11.39
C GLY A 117 10.06 -4.83 10.89
N PHE A 118 9.40 -5.30 9.84
CA PHE A 118 9.59 -6.63 9.30
C PHE A 118 10.94 -6.81 8.58
N VAL A 119 11.42 -8.04 8.58
CA VAL A 119 12.61 -8.45 7.80
C VAL A 119 12.29 -9.75 7.04
N ILE A 120 12.47 -9.72 5.73
CA ILE A 120 12.41 -10.90 4.86
C ILE A 120 13.81 -11.04 4.23
N ASP A 121 14.60 -11.99 4.70
CA ASP A 121 15.98 -12.15 4.27
C ASP A 121 16.28 -13.59 3.83
N ARG A 122 16.98 -13.75 2.70
CA ARG A 122 17.44 -15.04 2.15
C ARG A 122 16.35 -16.10 2.02
N CYS A 123 15.14 -15.68 1.67
CA CYS A 123 14.01 -16.57 1.44
C CYS A 123 13.85 -16.90 -0.05
N THR A 124 13.26 -18.06 -0.33
CA THR A 124 12.86 -18.44 -1.69
C THR A 124 11.37 -18.64 -1.73
N PHE A 125 10.71 -17.90 -2.63
CA PHE A 125 9.28 -18.00 -2.89
C PHE A 125 9.05 -18.34 -4.36
N GLY A 126 8.06 -19.16 -4.66
CA GLY A 126 7.82 -19.46 -6.05
C GLY A 126 6.51 -20.14 -6.36
N PHE A 127 6.09 -19.98 -7.64
CA PHE A 127 4.95 -20.63 -8.25
C PHE A 127 3.63 -20.42 -7.51
N ASN A 128 3.46 -19.24 -6.91
CA ASN A 128 2.23 -18.86 -6.27
C ASN A 128 1.30 -18.12 -7.26
N ARG A 129 0.00 -18.33 -7.07
CA ARG A 129 -1.04 -17.82 -7.99
C ARG A 129 -1.21 -16.31 -7.96
N SER A 130 -0.79 -15.66 -6.89
CA SER A 130 -0.94 -14.23 -6.69
C SER A 130 0.43 -13.53 -6.64
N ARG A 131 0.68 -12.70 -5.65
CA ARG A 131 1.94 -11.98 -5.47
C ARG A 131 2.97 -12.84 -4.73
N GLY A 132 4.25 -12.64 -5.02
CA GLY A 132 5.32 -13.25 -4.24
C GLY A 132 5.31 -12.70 -2.82
N ILE A 133 5.52 -11.39 -2.69
CA ILE A 133 5.48 -10.66 -1.44
C ILE A 133 4.54 -9.47 -1.59
N LEU A 134 3.60 -9.32 -0.65
CA LEU A 134 2.68 -8.19 -0.55
C LEU A 134 2.93 -7.45 0.75
N ILE A 135 3.23 -6.15 0.65
CA ILE A 135 3.59 -5.30 1.80
C ILE A 135 2.64 -4.11 1.92
N LYS A 136 2.15 -3.92 3.14
CA LYS A 136 1.33 -2.80 3.58
C LYS A 136 1.82 -2.31 4.96
N ALA A 137 3.14 -2.24 5.12
CA ALA A 137 3.81 -1.95 6.39
C ALA A 137 5.06 -1.10 6.14
N SER A 138 5.57 -0.47 7.19
CA SER A 138 6.72 0.44 7.18
C SER A 138 7.93 -0.13 7.92
N HIS A 139 9.10 0.54 7.80
CA HIS A 139 10.33 0.19 8.48
C HIS A 139 10.77 -1.24 8.19
N GLY A 140 10.65 -1.66 6.93
CA GLY A 140 10.82 -3.04 6.51
C GLY A 140 12.00 -3.26 5.58
N THR A 141 12.48 -4.51 5.55
CA THR A 141 13.56 -4.91 4.65
C THR A 141 13.21 -6.22 3.93
N ILE A 142 13.38 -6.22 2.61
CA ILE A 142 13.31 -7.42 1.76
C ILE A 142 14.66 -7.55 1.06
N THR A 143 15.43 -8.55 1.47
CA THR A 143 16.83 -8.64 0.99
C THR A 143 17.26 -10.06 0.65
N ASN A 144 18.09 -10.17 -0.41
CA ASN A 144 18.70 -11.43 -0.84
C ASN A 144 17.71 -12.58 -1.09
N CYS A 145 16.46 -12.26 -1.42
CA CYS A 145 15.42 -13.24 -1.68
C CYS A 145 15.41 -13.65 -3.15
N THR A 146 14.92 -14.87 -3.41
CA THR A 146 14.58 -15.34 -4.76
C THR A 146 13.07 -15.45 -4.90
N LEU A 147 12.50 -14.75 -5.86
CA LEU A 147 11.08 -14.80 -6.20
C LEU A 147 10.94 -15.32 -7.64
N GLN A 148 10.30 -16.48 -7.81
CA GLN A 148 10.17 -17.13 -9.12
C GLN A 148 8.73 -17.50 -9.43
N GLY A 149 8.25 -17.15 -10.62
CA GLY A 149 6.96 -17.62 -11.14
C GLY A 149 5.75 -17.10 -10.35
N SER A 150 5.85 -15.91 -9.75
CA SER A 150 4.70 -15.24 -9.15
C SER A 150 3.78 -14.73 -10.27
N TRP A 151 2.50 -15.15 -10.25
CA TRP A 151 1.61 -14.93 -11.39
C TRP A 151 1.18 -13.46 -11.56
N ILE A 152 1.03 -12.69 -10.47
CA ILE A 152 0.60 -11.28 -10.54
C ILE A 152 1.80 -10.33 -10.49
N VAL A 153 2.68 -10.45 -9.50
CA VAL A 153 3.89 -9.61 -9.36
C VAL A 153 4.86 -10.25 -8.37
N GLY A 154 6.16 -10.04 -8.54
CA GLY A 154 7.16 -10.54 -7.61
C GLY A 154 7.02 -9.91 -6.23
N ILE A 155 7.13 -8.57 -6.16
CA ILE A 155 6.94 -7.79 -4.91
C ILE A 155 5.93 -6.67 -5.19
N LEU A 156 4.86 -6.62 -4.40
CA LEU A 156 3.88 -5.54 -4.39
C LEU A 156 3.92 -4.80 -3.05
N VAL A 157 4.12 -3.49 -3.10
CA VAL A 157 3.95 -2.58 -1.97
C VAL A 157 2.71 -1.73 -2.26
N SER A 158 1.61 -1.98 -1.56
CA SER A 158 0.33 -1.35 -1.89
C SER A 158 -0.67 -1.44 -0.76
N PRO A 159 -1.11 -0.34 -0.13
CA PRO A 159 -2.33 -0.34 0.64
C PRO A 159 -3.50 -0.67 -0.30
N GLU A 160 -4.45 -1.46 0.18
CA GLU A 160 -5.59 -1.90 -0.64
C GLU A 160 -6.90 -1.40 -0.04
N TRP A 161 -7.30 -0.18 -0.40
CA TRP A 161 -8.54 0.41 0.05
C TRP A 161 -9.76 -0.48 -0.22
N TRP A 162 -9.79 -1.16 -1.35
CA TRP A 162 -10.90 -2.05 -1.74
C TRP A 162 -11.03 -3.33 -0.89
N TRP A 163 -9.99 -3.71 -0.17
CA TRP A 163 -10.00 -4.77 0.82
C TRP A 163 -10.02 -4.23 2.26
N LEU A 164 -9.88 -2.93 2.45
CA LEU A 164 -9.58 -2.29 3.73
C LEU A 164 -8.39 -2.94 4.41
N GLU A 165 -7.30 -3.10 3.67
CA GLU A 165 -6.03 -3.59 4.18
C GLU A 165 -5.00 -2.47 4.19
N SER A 166 -4.47 -2.18 5.38
CA SER A 166 -3.50 -1.11 5.63
C SER A 166 -2.07 -1.65 5.56
N GLY A 167 -1.07 -0.83 5.34
CA GLY A 167 -1.04 0.63 5.27
C GLY A 167 -0.05 1.11 4.22
N SER A 168 0.15 2.41 4.22
CA SER A 168 1.22 3.04 3.43
C SER A 168 2.59 2.63 3.96
N SER A 169 3.59 2.54 3.07
CA SER A 169 4.93 2.11 3.47
C SER A 169 5.89 3.29 3.53
N SER A 170 6.65 3.38 4.61
CA SER A 170 7.76 4.32 4.77
C SER A 170 9.01 3.58 5.25
N ASP A 171 10.20 4.11 4.91
CA ASP A 171 11.48 3.53 5.31
C ASP A 171 11.61 2.05 4.90
N LEU A 172 11.38 1.79 3.61
CA LEU A 172 11.36 0.45 3.03
C LEU A 172 12.61 0.21 2.18
N VAL A 173 13.29 -0.91 2.42
CA VAL A 173 14.48 -1.32 1.66
C VAL A 173 14.21 -2.64 0.93
N ILE A 174 14.31 -2.62 -0.40
CA ILE A 174 14.19 -3.79 -1.28
C ILE A 174 15.52 -3.93 -2.01
N THR A 175 16.38 -4.86 -1.57
CA THR A 175 17.76 -4.90 -2.07
C THR A 175 18.29 -6.31 -2.32
N GLY A 176 19.09 -6.46 -3.39
CA GLY A 176 19.79 -7.70 -3.67
C GLY A 176 18.91 -8.92 -4.01
N ASN A 177 17.64 -8.69 -4.35
CA ASN A 177 16.72 -9.78 -4.67
C ASN A 177 16.86 -10.23 -6.13
N SER A 178 16.58 -11.51 -6.39
CA SER A 178 16.45 -12.09 -7.72
C SER A 178 14.98 -12.34 -8.04
N ILE A 179 14.47 -11.71 -9.09
CA ILE A 179 13.06 -11.81 -9.51
C ILE A 179 13.03 -12.44 -10.89
N LEU A 180 12.41 -13.62 -10.98
CA LEU A 180 12.52 -14.51 -12.12
C LEU A 180 11.15 -14.98 -12.60
N ASP A 181 10.98 -15.14 -13.91
CA ASP A 181 9.83 -15.82 -14.52
C ASP A 181 8.45 -15.25 -14.07
N CYS A 182 8.35 -13.94 -13.85
CA CYS A 182 7.10 -13.29 -13.52
C CYS A 182 6.46 -12.77 -14.83
N PRO A 183 5.25 -13.22 -15.19
CA PRO A 183 4.58 -12.79 -16.44
C PRO A 183 4.07 -11.36 -16.38
N THR A 184 4.28 -10.68 -15.27
CA THR A 184 3.95 -9.28 -15.03
C THR A 184 5.18 -8.55 -14.48
N SER A 185 5.03 -7.32 -13.98
CA SER A 185 6.13 -6.54 -13.40
C SER A 185 6.80 -7.25 -12.22
N GLY A 186 8.09 -7.02 -12.04
CA GLY A 186 8.85 -7.63 -10.95
C GLY A 186 8.60 -6.97 -9.59
N ILE A 187 8.66 -5.63 -9.55
CA ILE A 187 8.39 -4.84 -8.35
C ILE A 187 7.41 -3.73 -8.67
N ILE A 188 6.35 -3.62 -7.88
CA ILE A 188 5.40 -2.51 -7.95
C ILE A 188 5.27 -1.87 -6.57
N VAL A 189 5.44 -0.55 -6.52
CA VAL A 189 5.12 0.30 -5.37
C VAL A 189 4.00 1.24 -5.80
N GLN A 190 2.82 1.12 -5.21
CA GLN A 190 1.66 1.91 -5.62
C GLN A 190 0.77 2.28 -4.45
N ALA A 191 0.09 3.43 -4.56
CA ALA A 191 -1.05 3.77 -3.74
C ALA A 191 -2.20 4.24 -4.64
N ILE A 192 -3.38 3.68 -4.42
CA ILE A 192 -4.60 4.01 -5.15
C ILE A 192 -5.68 4.37 -4.13
N GLY A 193 -6.27 5.55 -4.27
CA GLY A 193 -7.33 6.01 -3.41
C GLY A 193 -8.64 5.23 -3.59
N GLY A 194 -9.58 5.42 -2.69
CA GLY A 194 -10.94 4.87 -2.80
C GLY A 194 -11.68 5.33 -4.06
N ASN A 195 -11.30 6.47 -4.62
CA ASN A 195 -11.77 6.99 -5.91
C ASN A 195 -11.23 6.21 -7.12
N GLY A 196 -10.31 5.26 -6.93
CA GLY A 196 -9.68 4.45 -7.98
C GLY A 196 -8.58 5.17 -8.76
N ARG A 197 -8.07 6.30 -8.30
CA ARG A 197 -6.98 7.06 -8.92
C ARG A 197 -5.67 6.83 -8.19
N VAL A 198 -4.56 7.01 -8.92
CA VAL A 198 -3.22 7.04 -8.32
C VAL A 198 -3.14 8.19 -7.32
N ALA A 199 -2.74 7.89 -6.11
CA ALA A 199 -2.58 8.86 -5.03
C ALA A 199 -1.47 9.89 -5.36
N PRO A 200 -1.48 11.08 -4.74
CA PRO A 200 -0.38 12.03 -4.86
C PRO A 200 0.92 11.46 -4.27
N ALA A 201 2.03 12.12 -4.53
CA ALA A 201 3.31 11.84 -3.88
C ALA A 201 3.17 11.94 -2.34
N GLY A 202 3.94 11.14 -1.62
CA GLY A 202 3.93 11.12 -0.15
C GLY A 202 2.96 10.10 0.48
N ALA A 203 2.20 9.35 -0.33
CA ALA A 203 1.52 8.16 0.19
C ALA A 203 2.55 7.14 0.70
N HIS A 204 3.58 6.84 -0.08
CA HIS A 204 4.79 6.15 0.38
C HIS A 204 5.93 7.14 0.56
N LYS A 205 6.88 6.86 1.48
CA LYS A 205 8.04 7.71 1.74
C LYS A 205 9.31 6.91 1.95
N ASN A 206 10.45 7.46 1.52
CA ASN A 206 11.78 6.89 1.73
C ASN A 206 11.82 5.39 1.35
N VAL A 207 11.59 5.11 0.07
CA VAL A 207 11.63 3.75 -0.48
C VAL A 207 12.88 3.56 -1.31
N SER A 208 13.68 2.55 -0.96
CA SER A 208 14.91 2.18 -1.66
C SER A 208 14.78 0.84 -2.37
N ILE A 209 14.97 0.83 -3.69
CA ILE A 209 14.99 -0.38 -4.53
C ILE A 209 16.37 -0.46 -5.20
N VAL A 210 17.27 -1.27 -4.64
CA VAL A 210 18.70 -1.20 -4.97
C VAL A 210 19.29 -2.58 -5.24
N GLY A 211 20.04 -2.72 -6.33
CA GLY A 211 20.85 -3.93 -6.59
C GLY A 211 20.04 -5.19 -6.88
N ASN A 212 18.75 -5.07 -7.24
CA ASN A 212 17.94 -6.23 -7.59
C ASN A 212 18.20 -6.69 -9.03
N THR A 213 18.01 -7.97 -9.31
CA THR A 213 18.21 -8.57 -10.62
C THR A 213 16.90 -9.14 -11.15
N PHE A 214 16.62 -8.87 -12.43
CA PHE A 214 15.38 -9.30 -13.10
C PHE A 214 15.74 -10.21 -14.29
N SER A 215 14.99 -11.30 -14.46
CA SER A 215 15.13 -12.20 -15.60
C SER A 215 13.77 -12.78 -16.00
N ASN A 216 13.43 -12.74 -17.29
CA ASN A 216 12.14 -13.20 -17.81
C ASN A 216 10.94 -12.62 -17.07
N VAL A 217 10.91 -11.28 -16.95
CA VAL A 217 9.89 -10.50 -16.26
C VAL A 217 9.28 -9.51 -17.27
N ALA A 218 7.99 -9.25 -17.19
CA ALA A 218 7.31 -8.30 -18.07
C ALA A 218 7.64 -6.83 -17.71
N LEU A 219 7.48 -5.94 -18.69
CA LEU A 219 7.71 -4.49 -18.56
C LEU A 219 6.49 -3.76 -17.96
N PRO A 220 6.72 -2.72 -17.14
CA PRO A 220 8.02 -2.31 -16.60
C PRO A 220 8.52 -3.31 -15.57
N PHE A 221 9.82 -3.49 -15.45
CA PHE A 221 10.40 -4.33 -14.38
C PHE A 221 10.14 -3.74 -13.00
N ILE A 222 10.20 -2.41 -12.91
CA ILE A 222 9.89 -1.64 -11.70
C ILE A 222 8.87 -0.56 -12.05
N LEU A 223 7.74 -0.54 -11.34
CA LEU A 223 6.74 0.52 -11.39
C LEU A 223 6.60 1.14 -10.00
N CYS A 224 6.87 2.44 -9.88
CA CYS A 224 6.66 3.16 -8.63
C CYS A 224 5.66 4.30 -8.83
N THR A 225 4.68 4.40 -7.94
CA THR A 225 3.76 5.52 -7.89
C THR A 225 3.72 6.14 -6.49
N SER A 226 3.31 7.41 -6.40
CA SER A 226 2.90 8.03 -5.14
C SER A 226 3.97 8.05 -4.04
N THR A 227 5.24 7.99 -4.42
CA THR A 227 6.37 7.85 -3.50
C THR A 227 7.18 9.14 -3.40
N GLU A 228 7.41 9.64 -2.21
CA GLU A 228 8.35 10.69 -1.86
C GLU A 228 9.67 10.06 -1.40
N ASP A 229 10.82 10.68 -1.77
CA ASP A 229 12.17 10.19 -1.47
C ASP A 229 12.43 8.76 -1.99
N LEU A 230 12.19 8.54 -3.28
CA LEU A 230 12.43 7.27 -3.96
C LEU A 230 13.90 7.14 -4.39
N THR A 231 14.54 6.04 -4.02
CA THR A 231 15.89 5.67 -4.50
C THR A 231 15.82 4.44 -5.40
N LEU A 232 16.25 4.59 -6.66
CA LEU A 232 16.37 3.51 -7.64
C LEU A 232 17.81 3.44 -8.11
N LYS A 233 18.56 2.40 -7.71
CA LYS A 233 20.00 2.34 -8.00
C LYS A 233 20.48 0.91 -8.24
N ASP A 234 21.44 0.75 -9.17
CA ASP A 234 22.18 -0.48 -9.41
C ASP A 234 21.33 -1.74 -9.70
N ASN A 235 20.06 -1.56 -10.10
CA ASN A 235 19.18 -2.66 -10.51
C ASN A 235 19.60 -3.16 -11.89
N ARG A 236 19.62 -4.49 -12.08
CA ARG A 236 20.08 -5.16 -13.29
C ARG A 236 18.91 -5.72 -14.07
N PHE A 237 18.75 -5.26 -15.29
CA PHE A 237 17.69 -5.69 -16.19
C PHE A 237 18.25 -6.58 -17.30
N PRO A 238 17.45 -7.51 -17.86
CA PRO A 238 17.86 -8.32 -19.01
C PRO A 238 18.12 -7.43 -20.23
N ALA A 239 19.05 -7.84 -21.10
CA ALA A 239 19.37 -7.13 -22.33
C ALA A 239 18.22 -7.16 -23.35
N GLU A 240 17.42 -8.22 -23.32
CA GLU A 240 16.24 -8.37 -24.18
C GLU A 240 15.06 -7.59 -23.60
N GLN A 241 14.33 -6.90 -24.49
CA GLN A 241 13.11 -6.18 -24.06
C GLN A 241 12.02 -7.21 -23.73
N GLY A 242 11.51 -7.13 -22.50
CA GLY A 242 10.37 -7.92 -22.06
C GLY A 242 9.06 -7.53 -22.77
N VAL A 243 8.07 -8.39 -22.70
CA VAL A 243 6.72 -8.06 -23.14
C VAL A 243 6.05 -7.11 -22.13
N PRO A 244 5.13 -6.22 -22.57
CA PRO A 244 4.39 -5.38 -21.64
C PRO A 244 3.56 -6.21 -20.66
N SER A 245 3.57 -5.81 -19.38
CA SER A 245 2.71 -6.39 -18.36
C SER A 245 1.24 -6.06 -18.64
N ALA A 246 0.36 -7.03 -18.46
CA ALA A 246 -1.08 -6.80 -18.51
C ALA A 246 -1.61 -6.22 -17.18
N TRP A 247 -0.99 -6.55 -16.06
CA TRP A 247 -1.39 -6.07 -14.73
C TRP A 247 -0.67 -4.77 -14.38
N GLY A 248 -1.40 -3.77 -13.91
CA GLY A 248 -0.87 -2.43 -13.65
C GLY A 248 -0.63 -1.60 -14.91
N ALA A 249 -0.99 -2.10 -16.09
CA ALA A 249 -0.80 -1.39 -17.37
C ALA A 249 -1.54 -0.04 -17.40
N GLU A 250 -2.65 0.08 -16.70
CA GLU A 250 -3.44 1.31 -16.56
C GLU A 250 -2.72 2.40 -15.75
N LEU A 251 -1.71 2.04 -14.97
CA LEU A 251 -0.90 2.96 -14.19
C LEU A 251 0.28 3.51 -15.00
N VAL A 252 0.59 2.90 -16.14
CA VAL A 252 1.72 3.29 -17.00
C VAL A 252 1.28 4.36 -17.99
N PRO A 253 1.82 5.59 -17.91
CA PRO A 253 1.54 6.64 -18.89
C PRO A 253 1.87 6.21 -20.30
N ALA A 254 1.10 6.68 -21.28
CA ALA A 254 1.22 6.26 -22.68
C ALA A 254 2.62 6.52 -23.28
N ASP A 255 3.26 7.60 -22.87
CA ASP A 255 4.61 8.01 -23.28
C ASP A 255 5.73 7.22 -22.59
N LYS A 256 5.40 6.44 -21.54
CA LYS A 256 6.34 5.59 -20.79
C LYS A 256 6.17 4.09 -21.06
N LYS A 257 5.26 3.72 -21.97
CA LYS A 257 5.07 2.32 -22.36
C LYS A 257 6.36 1.73 -22.95
N GLY A 258 6.75 0.57 -22.46
CA GLY A 258 7.98 -0.11 -22.88
C GLY A 258 9.25 0.33 -22.12
N ALA A 259 9.15 1.29 -21.21
CA ALA A 259 10.29 1.64 -20.34
C ALA A 259 10.54 0.54 -19.29
N PRO A 260 11.82 0.25 -18.97
CA PRO A 260 12.18 -0.74 -17.95
C PRO A 260 11.77 -0.31 -16.54
N VAL A 261 11.78 1.00 -16.28
CA VAL A 261 11.39 1.62 -15.01
C VAL A 261 10.39 2.73 -15.30
N VAL A 262 9.29 2.75 -14.56
CA VAL A 262 8.25 3.78 -14.66
C VAL A 262 7.99 4.38 -13.28
N THR A 263 7.98 5.71 -13.21
CA THR A 263 7.61 6.46 -12.00
C THR A 263 6.46 7.43 -12.32
N VAL A 264 5.47 7.50 -11.41
CA VAL A 264 4.31 8.39 -11.52
C VAL A 264 4.03 9.02 -10.15
N ASN A 265 3.95 10.34 -10.05
CA ASN A 265 3.80 11.04 -8.78
C ASN A 265 4.88 10.63 -7.76
N CYS A 266 6.14 10.58 -8.19
CA CYS A 266 7.27 10.26 -7.32
C CYS A 266 8.25 11.44 -7.30
N THR A 267 8.94 11.62 -6.17
CA THR A 267 10.14 12.46 -6.04
C THR A 267 11.35 11.57 -5.75
N GLU A 268 12.51 11.94 -6.27
CA GLU A 268 13.76 11.23 -5.99
C GLU A 268 14.33 11.71 -4.65
N ALA A 269 14.98 10.80 -3.92
CA ALA A 269 15.72 11.14 -2.72
C ALA A 269 16.90 12.09 -3.10
N GLU A 270 17.09 13.14 -2.32
CA GLU A 270 18.26 14.01 -2.49
C GLU A 270 19.55 13.18 -2.29
N SER A 271 20.45 13.23 -3.27
CA SER A 271 21.78 12.67 -3.07
C SER A 271 22.44 13.38 -1.90
N PRO A 272 22.97 12.67 -0.88
CA PRO A 272 23.72 13.33 0.17
C PRO A 272 24.79 14.20 -0.48
N ALA A 273 24.82 15.46 -0.11
CA ALA A 273 25.84 16.40 -0.59
C ALA A 273 27.21 15.70 -0.40
N ARG A 274 27.96 15.54 -1.50
CA ARG A 274 29.34 15.05 -1.37
C ARG A 274 30.04 16.07 -0.49
N ASP A 275 30.43 15.65 0.71
CA ASP A 275 31.36 16.44 1.51
C ASP A 275 32.51 16.81 0.57
N LYS A 276 32.64 18.11 0.30
CA LYS A 276 33.83 18.61 -0.36
C LYS A 276 34.91 18.41 0.69
N ASP A 277 35.70 17.37 0.51
CA ASP A 277 36.94 17.21 1.26
C ASP A 277 37.73 18.56 1.21
N PRO A 278 38.23 18.98 2.35
CA PRO A 278 38.94 20.26 2.49
C PRO A 278 40.25 20.33 1.70
#